data_7b356e1c5081ebc593deec93c14297a9
#
_entry.id   7b356e1c5081ebc593deec93c14297a9
#
_cell.length_a   1.000
_cell.length_b   1.000
_cell.length_c   1.000
_cell.angle_alpha   90.00
_cell.angle_beta   90.00
_cell.angle_gamma   90.00
#
_symmetry.space_group_name_H-M   'P 1'
#
loop_
_entity.id
_entity.type
_entity.pdbx_description
1 polymer ?
#
loop_
_entity_poly.entity_id
_entity_poly.type
_entity_poly.pdbx_seq_one_letter_code
_entity_poly.pdbx_strand_id
1 'polypeptide(L)'
;MTDFSRRTLLVGAGLAGVTAATAACAGASQQSASSGSSATGRLSGTVTLTTWGSDQEVAAFKKLAASFTAARGAEVKIEVLPYDQIRTVVDRRLQANQAPDLFRVSYTDVSGYAANGALADLSDYVDASFGMQFFPGLWNAVTSDGKPVGVPHHTDTSALVYNKSHFARAGITDVPSTLESAWTWDQLVEVLQKLKAANPGIAPFAFNYQLYGAYRWFNTLFQAGGTVLDDSQKKVTLDTEAAKKALEWTQSLYTKGLHAPSVLVKRPTYPDEIFPTQKISMIQAGDFLVPSLDAAIGKKFEWGVTYLPRDTANATDLGGNAVVVTDGSKNKEVAAEFAKFLVTKANMQSFCEATTVLPVRTDLVDAKLSYASRPDLLPVFQKQATTMPAALVKTSTIAAFPGINQALVDNMDQFLSNPSASAASVIQALTSSIEKALKA
;
A
#
# COMPACT_ATOMS: atom_id res chain seq x y z
N MET A 1 21.86 41.78 -41.78
CA MET A 1 21.72 41.44 -43.20
C MET A 1 20.81 40.24 -43.24
N THR A 2 19.68 40.23 -43.67
CA THR A 2 18.60 40.92 -44.38
C THR A 2 17.32 40.18 -43.97
N ASP A 3 16.38 40.72 -43.32
CA ASP A 3 15.24 41.58 -43.64
C ASP A 3 14.40 41.16 -44.87
N PHE A 4 13.10 41.13 -44.68
CA PHE A 4 11.93 41.34 -45.55
C PHE A 4 10.75 40.42 -45.11
N SER A 5 9.73 40.91 -44.52
CA SER A 5 8.71 41.93 -44.77
C SER A 5 7.45 41.41 -45.48
N ARG A 6 6.36 41.40 -44.75
CA ARG A 6 4.99 41.93 -44.94
C ARG A 6 4.25 41.86 -46.30
N ARG A 7 2.91 41.75 -46.08
CA ARG A 7 1.74 42.24 -46.88
C ARG A 7 1.11 41.21 -47.83
N THR A 8 -0.19 41.19 -48.13
CA THR A 8 -1.38 41.97 -47.74
C THR A 8 -2.63 41.36 -48.40
N LEU A 9 -3.83 41.37 -47.79
CA LEU A 9 -5.18 41.72 -48.31
C LEU A 9 -5.76 40.93 -49.53
N LEU A 10 -7.02 40.60 -49.61
CA LEU A 10 -8.34 41.24 -49.65
C LEU A 10 -9.45 40.19 -49.88
N VAL A 11 -10.52 40.19 -49.13
CA VAL A 11 -11.92 40.65 -49.37
C VAL A 11 -12.67 39.99 -50.55
N GLY A 12 -13.84 39.40 -50.25
CA GLY A 12 -14.91 39.06 -51.17
C GLY A 12 -16.20 38.76 -50.43
N ALA A 13 -17.08 39.73 -50.36
CA ALA A 13 -18.43 39.65 -49.80
C ALA A 13 -19.42 39.10 -50.86
N GLY A 14 -20.48 38.41 -50.43
CA GLY A 14 -21.60 38.04 -51.27
C GLY A 14 -22.85 37.75 -50.43
N LEU A 15 -23.85 38.61 -50.60
CA LEU A 15 -25.11 38.72 -49.89
C LEU A 15 -26.21 37.73 -50.36
N ALA A 16 -27.15 37.52 -49.43
CA ALA A 16 -28.61 37.49 -49.54
C ALA A 16 -29.34 36.15 -49.73
N GLY A 17 -30.34 35.97 -48.87
CA GLY A 17 -31.46 35.05 -49.03
C GLY A 17 -32.26 34.90 -47.74
N VAL A 18 -33.14 35.87 -47.47
CA VAL A 18 -34.16 35.83 -46.40
C VAL A 18 -35.36 35.07 -46.86
N THR A 19 -35.87 34.12 -46.03
CA THR A 19 -37.30 33.81 -45.96
C THR A 19 -37.69 33.45 -44.53
N ALA A 20 -38.60 34.24 -44.00
CA ALA A 20 -39.28 34.08 -42.72
C ALA A 20 -40.50 33.15 -42.91
N ALA A 21 -40.78 32.30 -41.93
CA ALA A 21 -42.13 31.75 -41.69
C ALA A 21 -42.31 31.55 -40.17
N THR A 22 -43.38 32.13 -39.71
CA THR A 22 -43.85 32.36 -38.34
C THR A 22 -44.56 31.15 -37.73
N ALA A 23 -44.48 31.11 -36.39
CA ALA A 23 -45.50 30.72 -35.39
C ALA A 23 -45.80 29.25 -35.08
N ALA A 24 -45.58 28.86 -33.82
CA ALA A 24 -46.66 28.66 -32.84
C ALA A 24 -46.10 28.25 -31.47
N CYS A 25 -46.55 28.97 -30.44
CA CYS A 25 -46.37 28.65 -29.02
C CYS A 25 -47.05 27.33 -28.63
N ALA A 26 -46.33 26.48 -27.93
CA ALA A 26 -46.93 25.54 -26.98
C ALA A 26 -45.93 25.32 -25.85
N GLY A 27 -46.31 25.73 -24.64
CA GLY A 27 -45.51 25.54 -23.42
C GLY A 27 -45.43 24.08 -23.10
N ALA A 28 -44.20 23.64 -22.83
CA ALA A 28 -43.92 22.38 -22.17
C ALA A 28 -42.95 22.68 -21.02
N SER A 29 -43.43 22.47 -19.82
CA SER A 29 -42.70 22.48 -18.57
C SER A 29 -41.47 21.61 -18.72
N GLN A 30 -40.27 22.24 -18.58
CA GLN A 30 -39.00 21.52 -18.39
C GLN A 30 -39.00 20.89 -17.02
N GLN A 31 -39.38 19.65 -16.95
CA GLN A 31 -39.04 18.74 -15.88
C GLN A 31 -37.56 18.39 -16.03
N SER A 32 -36.74 18.94 -15.16
CA SER A 32 -35.32 18.53 -15.03
C SER A 32 -35.29 17.07 -14.57
N ALA A 33 -35.23 16.17 -15.50
CA ALA A 33 -34.90 14.78 -15.21
C ALA A 33 -33.40 14.75 -14.91
N SER A 34 -33.07 14.56 -13.63
CA SER A 34 -31.74 14.13 -13.22
C SER A 34 -31.51 12.72 -13.77
N SER A 35 -31.03 12.64 -15.00
CA SER A 35 -30.55 11.42 -15.58
C SER A 35 -29.21 11.07 -14.94
N GLY A 36 -29.21 10.06 -14.05
CA GLY A 36 -28.01 9.31 -13.70
C GLY A 36 -27.40 8.73 -14.97
N SER A 37 -26.52 9.47 -15.57
CA SER A 37 -25.81 9.08 -16.78
C SER A 37 -24.77 8.03 -16.42
N SER A 38 -25.06 6.76 -16.71
CA SER A 38 -24.00 5.75 -16.92
C SER A 38 -23.20 6.22 -18.13
N ALA A 39 -22.12 6.98 -17.88
CA ALA A 39 -21.30 7.57 -18.93
C ALA A 39 -20.55 6.49 -19.72
N THR A 40 -21.18 5.96 -20.75
CA THR A 40 -20.54 5.15 -21.82
C THR A 40 -19.89 6.04 -22.89
N GLY A 41 -19.75 7.35 -22.64
CA GLY A 41 -19.18 8.32 -23.57
C GLY A 41 -17.66 8.18 -23.73
N ARG A 42 -17.16 8.50 -24.94
CA ARG A 42 -15.72 8.66 -25.16
C ARG A 42 -15.24 9.90 -24.39
N LEU A 43 -14.16 9.69 -23.64
CA LEU A 43 -13.44 10.76 -22.95
C LEU A 43 -12.35 11.33 -23.87
N SER A 44 -11.86 12.51 -23.57
CA SER A 44 -10.75 13.15 -24.29
C SER A 44 -9.74 13.73 -23.33
N GLY A 45 -8.51 13.88 -23.77
CA GLY A 45 -7.40 14.39 -22.97
C GLY A 45 -6.42 13.31 -22.54
N THR A 46 -5.42 13.75 -21.80
CA THR A 46 -4.35 12.89 -21.29
C THR A 46 -4.21 13.09 -19.79
N VAL A 47 -4.06 12.02 -19.04
CA VAL A 47 -3.74 12.03 -17.62
C VAL A 47 -2.46 11.23 -17.34
N THR A 48 -1.75 11.58 -16.27
CA THR A 48 -0.55 10.88 -15.82
C THR A 48 -0.82 10.20 -14.49
N LEU A 49 -0.61 8.88 -14.43
CA LEU A 49 -0.50 8.14 -13.16
C LEU A 49 0.97 7.97 -12.81
N THR A 50 1.41 8.60 -11.72
CA THR A 50 2.74 8.36 -11.15
C THR A 50 2.67 7.19 -10.16
N THR A 51 3.53 6.19 -10.35
CA THR A 51 3.53 4.95 -9.57
C THR A 51 4.97 4.46 -9.34
N TRP A 52 5.08 3.46 -8.49
CA TRP A 52 6.25 2.57 -8.36
C TRP A 52 5.79 1.13 -8.55
N GLY A 53 6.71 0.19 -8.58
CA GLY A 53 6.37 -1.23 -8.55
C GLY A 53 7.46 -2.11 -9.15
N SER A 54 7.29 -3.41 -8.98
CA SER A 54 8.03 -4.42 -9.72
C SER A 54 7.75 -4.32 -11.23
N ASP A 55 8.56 -4.98 -12.04
CA ASP A 55 8.31 -5.04 -13.50
C ASP A 55 6.92 -5.58 -13.82
N GLN A 56 6.42 -6.54 -13.03
CA GLN A 56 5.09 -7.12 -13.18
C GLN A 56 3.99 -6.11 -12.87
N GLU A 57 4.12 -5.34 -11.79
CA GLU A 57 3.15 -4.28 -11.44
C GLU A 57 3.14 -3.17 -12.48
N VAL A 58 4.30 -2.74 -12.94
CA VAL A 58 4.43 -1.71 -13.99
C VAL A 58 3.81 -2.20 -15.31
N ALA A 59 4.05 -3.46 -15.70
CA ALA A 59 3.43 -4.05 -16.87
C ALA A 59 1.91 -4.13 -16.75
N ALA A 60 1.39 -4.51 -15.57
CA ALA A 60 -0.05 -4.57 -15.30
C ALA A 60 -0.70 -3.18 -15.40
N PHE A 61 -0.10 -2.14 -14.81
CA PHE A 61 -0.59 -0.75 -14.95
C PHE A 61 -0.58 -0.28 -16.40
N LYS A 62 0.49 -0.52 -17.15
CA LYS A 62 0.57 -0.15 -18.58
C LYS A 62 -0.50 -0.86 -19.42
N LYS A 63 -0.75 -2.15 -19.15
CA LYS A 63 -1.81 -2.92 -19.80
C LYS A 63 -3.20 -2.33 -19.53
N LEU A 64 -3.49 -1.98 -18.26
CA LEU A 64 -4.76 -1.39 -17.87
C LEU A 64 -4.93 0.02 -18.47
N ALA A 65 -3.87 0.83 -18.51
CA ALA A 65 -3.87 2.14 -19.16
C ALA A 65 -4.19 2.03 -20.66
N ALA A 66 -3.55 1.11 -21.37
CA ALA A 66 -3.83 0.86 -22.78
C ALA A 66 -5.28 0.37 -23.01
N SER A 67 -5.78 -0.52 -22.14
CA SER A 67 -7.17 -1.00 -22.20
C SER A 67 -8.18 0.11 -21.94
N PHE A 68 -7.91 1.02 -20.99
CA PHE A 68 -8.75 2.18 -20.74
C PHE A 68 -8.78 3.12 -21.95
N THR A 69 -7.61 3.43 -22.52
CA THR A 69 -7.50 4.28 -23.71
C THR A 69 -8.31 3.70 -24.88
N ALA A 70 -8.20 2.39 -25.13
CA ALA A 70 -8.96 1.72 -26.18
C ALA A 70 -10.47 1.78 -25.92
N ALA A 71 -10.91 1.59 -24.68
CA ALA A 71 -12.33 1.55 -24.30
C ALA A 71 -12.96 2.94 -24.21
N ARG A 72 -12.25 3.93 -23.68
CA ARG A 72 -12.78 5.24 -23.29
C ARG A 72 -12.25 6.42 -24.13
N GLY A 73 -11.14 6.26 -24.85
CA GLY A 73 -10.58 7.25 -25.78
C GLY A 73 -9.52 8.19 -25.17
N ALA A 74 -9.58 8.49 -23.87
CA ALA A 74 -8.57 9.34 -23.22
C ALA A 74 -7.26 8.58 -23.00
N GLU A 75 -6.12 9.26 -23.14
CA GLU A 75 -4.78 8.70 -22.96
C GLU A 75 -4.41 8.66 -21.48
N VAL A 76 -3.79 7.56 -21.04
CA VAL A 76 -3.19 7.46 -19.70
C VAL A 76 -1.71 7.17 -19.83
N LYS A 77 -0.87 8.07 -19.29
CA LYS A 77 0.58 7.91 -19.18
C LYS A 77 0.94 7.32 -17.83
N ILE A 78 1.76 6.27 -17.84
CA ILE A 78 2.31 5.67 -16.61
C ILE A 78 3.72 6.21 -16.42
N GLU A 79 3.91 7.02 -15.38
CA GLU A 79 5.23 7.47 -14.92
C GLU A 79 5.68 6.57 -13.77
N VAL A 80 6.88 6.00 -13.88
CA VAL A 80 7.44 5.10 -12.87
C VAL A 80 8.59 5.79 -12.15
N LEU A 81 8.52 5.83 -10.83
CA LEU A 81 9.58 6.36 -9.96
C LEU A 81 10.07 5.25 -9.01
N PRO A 82 11.33 5.30 -8.55
CA PRO A 82 11.80 4.43 -7.47
C PRO A 82 10.97 4.63 -6.19
N TYR A 83 10.73 3.53 -5.47
CA TYR A 83 9.89 3.54 -4.25
C TYR A 83 10.39 4.53 -3.18
N ASP A 84 11.70 4.61 -3.00
CA ASP A 84 12.34 5.51 -2.03
C ASP A 84 12.26 6.99 -2.42
N GLN A 85 11.91 7.31 -3.67
CA GLN A 85 11.87 8.68 -4.21
C GLN A 85 10.47 9.21 -4.45
N ILE A 86 9.48 8.33 -4.69
CA ILE A 86 8.15 8.76 -5.16
C ILE A 86 7.50 9.76 -4.22
N ARG A 87 7.54 9.53 -2.91
CA ARG A 87 6.97 10.43 -1.92
C ARG A 87 7.58 11.83 -2.01
N THR A 88 8.91 11.92 -1.95
CA THR A 88 9.63 13.21 -2.05
C THR A 88 9.37 13.93 -3.37
N VAL A 89 9.28 13.19 -4.47
CA VAL A 89 9.01 13.77 -5.78
C VAL A 89 7.58 14.30 -5.87
N VAL A 90 6.59 13.52 -5.41
CA VAL A 90 5.18 13.93 -5.39
C VAL A 90 4.98 15.15 -4.47
N ASP A 91 5.52 15.13 -3.25
CA ASP A 91 5.43 16.25 -2.30
C ASP A 91 5.99 17.55 -2.90
N ARG A 92 7.17 17.50 -3.52
CA ARG A 92 7.78 18.65 -4.18
C ARG A 92 6.93 19.15 -5.35
N ARG A 93 6.36 18.24 -6.15
CA ARG A 93 5.51 18.60 -7.29
C ARG A 93 4.18 19.21 -6.83
N LEU A 94 3.59 18.71 -5.74
CA LEU A 94 2.40 19.31 -5.12
C LEU A 94 2.67 20.76 -4.69
N GLN A 95 3.78 21.00 -4.00
CA GLN A 95 4.20 22.34 -3.60
C GLN A 95 4.44 23.30 -4.78
N ALA A 96 4.90 22.76 -5.91
CA ALA A 96 5.15 23.53 -7.14
C ALA A 96 3.90 23.66 -8.04
N ASN A 97 2.73 23.14 -7.67
CA ASN A 97 1.54 23.03 -8.53
C ASN A 97 1.81 22.28 -9.86
N GLN A 98 2.66 21.27 -9.82
CA GLN A 98 3.06 20.42 -10.94
C GLN A 98 2.83 18.93 -10.66
N ALA A 99 1.91 18.63 -9.75
CA ALA A 99 1.59 17.26 -9.40
C ALA A 99 1.02 16.46 -10.59
N PRO A 100 1.19 15.12 -10.63
CA PRO A 100 0.53 14.28 -11.61
C PRO A 100 -0.99 14.32 -11.39
N ASP A 101 -1.76 13.91 -12.39
CA ASP A 101 -3.23 13.84 -12.26
C ASP A 101 -3.66 12.79 -11.24
N LEU A 102 -2.96 11.65 -11.23
CA LEU A 102 -3.13 10.58 -10.24
C LEU A 102 -1.77 10.12 -9.72
N PHE A 103 -1.77 9.60 -8.52
CA PHE A 103 -0.60 8.86 -8.03
C PHE A 103 -1.01 7.69 -7.14
N ARG A 104 -0.18 6.63 -7.17
CA ARG A 104 -0.26 5.52 -6.23
C ARG A 104 0.28 5.98 -4.88
N VAL A 105 -0.38 5.59 -3.81
CA VAL A 105 -0.01 5.98 -2.44
C VAL A 105 -0.37 4.88 -1.46
N SER A 106 0.44 4.67 -0.42
CA SER A 106 0.10 3.74 0.66
C SER A 106 -1.14 4.25 1.42
N TYR A 107 -2.00 3.34 1.87
CA TYR A 107 -3.18 3.71 2.69
C TYR A 107 -2.81 4.58 3.89
N THR A 108 -1.63 4.36 4.45
CA THR A 108 -1.10 5.09 5.61
C THR A 108 -0.80 6.57 5.37
N ASP A 109 -0.72 6.99 4.11
CA ASP A 109 -0.36 8.36 3.74
C ASP A 109 -1.55 9.15 3.15
N VAL A 110 -2.63 8.47 2.72
CA VAL A 110 -3.80 9.12 2.07
C VAL A 110 -4.37 10.26 2.90
N SER A 111 -4.64 9.99 4.19
CA SER A 111 -5.24 11.00 5.07
C SER A 111 -4.35 12.23 5.27
N GLY A 112 -3.02 12.06 5.25
CA GLY A 112 -2.07 13.17 5.29
C GLY A 112 -2.16 14.06 4.06
N TYR A 113 -2.22 13.48 2.87
CA TYR A 113 -2.41 14.24 1.62
C TYR A 113 -3.78 14.93 1.57
N ALA A 114 -4.84 14.24 2.03
CA ALA A 114 -6.19 14.81 2.09
C ALA A 114 -6.27 16.00 3.06
N ALA A 115 -5.70 15.89 4.26
CA ALA A 115 -5.67 16.95 5.26
C ALA A 115 -4.95 18.23 4.77
N ASN A 116 -3.96 18.05 3.88
CA ASN A 116 -3.24 19.16 3.24
C ASN A 116 -3.95 19.71 1.98
N GLY A 117 -5.16 19.25 1.66
CA GLY A 117 -5.93 19.72 0.50
C GLY A 117 -5.33 19.31 -0.86
N ALA A 118 -4.46 18.29 -0.88
CA ALA A 118 -3.77 17.86 -2.10
C ALA A 118 -4.64 16.97 -3.00
N LEU A 119 -5.72 16.39 -2.46
CA LEU A 119 -6.55 15.38 -3.14
C LEU A 119 -7.92 15.95 -3.53
N ALA A 120 -8.39 15.55 -4.70
CA ALA A 120 -9.69 15.95 -5.23
C ALA A 120 -10.83 15.23 -4.50
N ASP A 121 -11.93 15.95 -4.26
CA ASP A 121 -13.22 15.38 -3.89
C ASP A 121 -13.80 14.61 -5.09
N LEU A 122 -14.01 13.32 -4.94
CA LEU A 122 -14.54 12.44 -5.98
C LEU A 122 -16.05 12.18 -5.85
N SER A 123 -16.78 12.89 -4.98
CA SER A 123 -18.21 12.65 -4.72
C SER A 123 -19.10 12.80 -5.98
N ASP A 124 -18.67 13.59 -6.95
CA ASP A 124 -19.37 13.70 -8.24
C ASP A 124 -19.14 12.51 -9.19
N TYR A 125 -18.13 11.67 -8.91
CA TYR A 125 -17.70 10.56 -9.76
C TYR A 125 -18.00 9.17 -9.18
N VAL A 126 -18.12 9.08 -7.85
CA VAL A 126 -18.37 7.83 -7.12
C VAL A 126 -19.48 8.03 -6.10
N ASP A 127 -20.44 7.15 -6.09
CA ASP A 127 -21.56 7.15 -5.16
C ASP A 127 -21.35 6.18 -3.99
N ALA A 128 -22.30 6.16 -3.05
CA ALA A 128 -22.24 5.26 -1.90
C ALA A 128 -22.21 3.78 -2.31
N SER A 129 -22.85 3.41 -3.41
CA SER A 129 -22.87 2.02 -3.90
C SER A 129 -21.50 1.56 -4.39
N PHE A 130 -20.70 2.48 -4.92
CA PHE A 130 -19.33 2.21 -5.32
C PHE A 130 -18.47 1.85 -4.10
N GLY A 131 -18.60 2.60 -3.00
CA GLY A 131 -17.83 2.33 -1.76
C GLY A 131 -18.17 0.98 -1.13
N MET A 132 -19.42 0.53 -1.21
CA MET A 132 -19.85 -0.78 -0.68
C MET A 132 -19.22 -1.99 -1.38
N GLN A 133 -18.55 -1.81 -2.51
CA GLN A 133 -17.84 -2.87 -3.22
C GLN A 133 -16.50 -3.24 -2.56
N PHE A 134 -16.02 -2.45 -1.61
CA PHE A 134 -14.72 -2.62 -0.96
C PHE A 134 -14.86 -2.97 0.52
N PHE A 135 -13.80 -3.51 1.10
CA PHE A 135 -13.75 -3.69 2.55
C PHE A 135 -13.89 -2.33 3.26
N PRO A 136 -14.79 -2.21 4.25
CA PRO A 136 -15.12 -0.91 4.87
C PRO A 136 -13.89 -0.15 5.40
N GLY A 137 -12.93 -0.86 6.03
CA GLY A 137 -11.71 -0.23 6.55
C GLY A 137 -10.86 0.41 5.44
N LEU A 138 -10.77 -0.23 4.26
CA LEU A 138 -9.99 0.26 3.14
C LEU A 138 -10.71 1.37 2.37
N TRP A 139 -12.04 1.30 2.27
CA TRP A 139 -12.84 2.42 1.76
C TRP A 139 -12.72 3.65 2.65
N ASN A 140 -12.78 3.47 3.97
CA ASN A 140 -12.56 4.56 4.91
C ASN A 140 -11.15 5.17 4.80
N ALA A 141 -10.13 4.36 4.48
CA ALA A 141 -8.75 4.84 4.29
C ALA A 141 -8.59 5.79 3.09
N VAL A 142 -9.52 5.77 2.13
CA VAL A 142 -9.54 6.68 0.96
C VAL A 142 -10.67 7.70 1.04
N THR A 143 -11.27 7.87 2.23
CA THR A 143 -12.34 8.83 2.49
C THR A 143 -11.88 9.83 3.55
N SER A 144 -11.98 11.11 3.27
CA SER A 144 -11.67 12.21 4.17
C SER A 144 -12.89 13.09 4.35
N ASP A 145 -13.28 13.36 5.61
CA ASP A 145 -14.48 14.15 5.95
C ASP A 145 -15.76 13.70 5.22
N GLY A 146 -15.92 12.37 5.08
CA GLY A 146 -17.04 11.76 4.38
C GLY A 146 -16.97 11.83 2.84
N LYS A 147 -15.89 12.34 2.27
CA LYS A 147 -15.67 12.51 0.84
C LYS A 147 -14.62 11.53 0.33
N PRO A 148 -14.90 10.74 -0.72
CA PRO A 148 -13.89 9.90 -1.33
C PRO A 148 -12.83 10.76 -2.04
N VAL A 149 -11.56 10.46 -1.82
CA VAL A 149 -10.40 11.17 -2.41
C VAL A 149 -9.54 10.27 -3.30
N GLY A 150 -9.93 9.03 -3.42
CA GLY A 150 -9.26 8.01 -4.23
C GLY A 150 -10.05 6.71 -4.24
N VAL A 151 -9.42 5.67 -4.76
CA VAL A 151 -9.98 4.30 -4.78
C VAL A 151 -9.02 3.33 -4.10
N PRO A 152 -9.52 2.36 -3.31
CA PRO A 152 -8.69 1.26 -2.81
C PRO A 152 -8.27 0.38 -3.99
N HIS A 153 -6.96 0.18 -4.19
CA HIS A 153 -6.49 -0.54 -5.37
C HIS A 153 -6.18 -2.02 -5.08
N HIS A 154 -5.41 -2.29 -4.04
CA HIS A 154 -5.09 -3.63 -3.57
C HIS A 154 -4.62 -3.56 -2.11
N THR A 155 -4.58 -4.71 -1.44
CA THR A 155 -3.90 -4.86 -0.14
C THR A 155 -2.77 -5.85 -0.24
N ASP A 156 -1.87 -5.82 0.72
CA ASP A 156 -0.84 -6.82 0.95
C ASP A 156 -0.71 -7.07 2.45
N THR A 157 -0.06 -8.16 2.80
CA THR A 157 0.20 -8.54 4.19
C THR A 157 1.54 -9.22 4.33
N SER A 158 2.07 -9.23 5.55
CA SER A 158 3.32 -9.91 5.86
C SER A 158 3.11 -11.37 6.25
N ALA A 159 4.09 -12.22 5.89
CA ALA A 159 4.23 -13.60 6.36
C ALA A 159 5.72 -13.94 6.57
N LEU A 160 6.03 -15.15 7.02
CA LEU A 160 7.41 -15.62 7.15
C LEU A 160 7.81 -16.41 5.90
N VAL A 161 8.82 -15.92 5.20
CA VAL A 161 9.44 -16.59 4.04
C VAL A 161 10.71 -17.29 4.52
N TYR A 162 10.90 -18.58 4.18
CA TYR A 162 12.00 -19.36 4.70
C TYR A 162 12.71 -20.24 3.65
N ASN A 163 14.00 -20.46 3.85
CA ASN A 163 14.83 -21.35 3.03
C ASN A 163 14.69 -22.79 3.53
N LYS A 164 14.09 -23.69 2.72
CA LYS A 164 13.84 -25.08 3.07
C LYS A 164 15.13 -25.87 3.35
N SER A 165 16.22 -25.56 2.64
CA SER A 165 17.50 -26.26 2.85
C SER A 165 18.13 -25.89 4.21
N HIS A 166 17.99 -24.62 4.66
CA HIS A 166 18.46 -24.22 5.99
C HIS A 166 17.64 -24.88 7.10
N PHE A 167 16.33 -24.99 6.91
CA PHE A 167 15.42 -25.68 7.82
C PHE A 167 15.72 -27.17 7.91
N ALA A 168 15.94 -27.83 6.78
CA ALA A 168 16.32 -29.25 6.75
C ALA A 168 17.62 -29.52 7.51
N ARG A 169 18.66 -28.68 7.32
CA ARG A 169 19.92 -28.79 8.08
C ARG A 169 19.71 -28.61 9.59
N ALA A 170 18.76 -27.78 9.98
CA ALA A 170 18.42 -27.55 11.39
C ALA A 170 17.46 -28.60 11.97
N GLY A 171 17.08 -29.64 11.18
CA GLY A 171 16.13 -30.66 11.60
C GLY A 171 14.72 -30.12 11.87
N ILE A 172 14.35 -28.97 11.25
CA ILE A 172 13.03 -28.35 11.42
C ILE A 172 12.11 -28.93 10.33
N THR A 173 11.23 -29.82 10.73
CA THR A 173 10.25 -30.49 9.84
C THR A 173 8.82 -30.02 10.09
N ASP A 174 8.53 -29.50 11.29
CA ASP A 174 7.22 -29.06 11.71
C ASP A 174 7.09 -27.53 11.48
N VAL A 175 6.80 -27.18 10.22
CA VAL A 175 6.53 -25.78 9.81
C VAL A 175 5.03 -25.60 9.77
N PRO A 176 4.47 -24.56 10.45
CA PRO A 176 3.03 -24.32 10.48
C PRO A 176 2.41 -24.25 9.10
N SER A 177 1.39 -25.07 8.86
CA SER A 177 0.64 -25.15 7.60
C SER A 177 -0.76 -24.52 7.72
N THR A 178 -1.19 -24.18 8.94
CA THR A 178 -2.46 -23.48 9.22
C THR A 178 -2.21 -22.32 10.18
N LEU A 179 -3.12 -21.36 10.19
CA LEU A 179 -3.03 -20.20 11.09
C LEU A 179 -3.11 -20.62 12.57
N GLU A 180 -3.91 -21.61 12.86
CA GLU A 180 -4.10 -22.16 14.22
C GLU A 180 -2.81 -22.80 14.75
N SER A 181 -2.00 -23.41 13.88
CA SER A 181 -0.70 -24.00 14.20
C SER A 181 0.46 -23.01 14.15
N ALA A 182 0.22 -21.71 13.86
CA ALA A 182 1.26 -20.68 13.85
C ALA A 182 2.10 -20.74 15.11
N TRP A 183 3.42 -20.65 14.96
CA TRP A 183 4.34 -20.67 16.10
C TRP A 183 3.99 -19.60 17.12
N THR A 184 4.10 -19.96 18.41
CA THR A 184 4.18 -18.93 19.45
C THR A 184 5.52 -18.19 19.34
N TRP A 185 5.63 -17.04 20.00
CA TRP A 185 6.90 -16.32 20.06
C TRP A 185 8.05 -17.17 20.61
N ASP A 186 7.76 -17.98 21.65
CA ASP A 186 8.77 -18.89 22.24
C ASP A 186 9.19 -19.99 21.26
N GLN A 187 8.22 -20.61 20.57
CA GLN A 187 8.50 -21.60 19.53
C GLN A 187 9.31 -21.02 18.38
N LEU A 188 9.01 -19.76 17.95
CA LEU A 188 9.82 -19.10 16.93
C LEU A 188 11.27 -18.89 17.43
N VAL A 189 11.46 -18.45 18.67
CA VAL A 189 12.81 -18.32 19.26
C VAL A 189 13.57 -19.64 19.24
N GLU A 190 12.94 -20.76 19.59
CA GLU A 190 13.53 -22.09 19.50
C GLU A 190 13.93 -22.48 18.06
N VAL A 191 13.04 -22.20 17.10
CA VAL A 191 13.32 -22.39 15.66
C VAL A 191 14.53 -21.58 15.23
N LEU A 192 14.61 -20.30 15.62
CA LEU A 192 15.72 -19.42 15.28
C LEU A 192 17.03 -19.85 15.92
N GLN A 193 17.00 -20.37 17.14
CA GLN A 193 18.19 -20.95 17.81
C GLN A 193 18.69 -22.19 17.06
N LYS A 194 17.82 -23.11 16.64
CA LYS A 194 18.17 -24.27 15.82
C LYS A 194 18.78 -23.84 14.48
N LEU A 195 18.19 -22.86 13.83
CA LEU A 195 18.71 -22.29 12.56
C LEU A 195 20.11 -21.70 12.74
N LYS A 196 20.34 -20.94 13.82
CA LYS A 196 21.64 -20.34 14.16
C LYS A 196 22.71 -21.41 14.38
N ALA A 197 22.38 -22.47 15.11
CA ALA A 197 23.30 -23.55 15.42
C ALA A 197 23.67 -24.39 14.19
N ALA A 198 22.70 -24.70 13.35
CA ALA A 198 22.88 -25.58 12.19
C ALA A 198 23.44 -24.87 10.94
N ASN A 199 23.39 -23.54 10.88
CA ASN A 199 23.81 -22.73 9.73
C ASN A 199 24.83 -21.65 10.15
N PRO A 200 26.07 -22.02 10.51
CA PRO A 200 27.09 -21.06 10.94
C PRO A 200 27.33 -19.97 9.89
N GLY A 201 27.40 -18.70 10.34
CA GLY A 201 27.62 -17.56 9.45
C GLY A 201 26.39 -17.07 8.67
N ILE A 202 25.24 -17.75 8.84
CA ILE A 202 23.95 -17.37 8.23
C ILE A 202 23.07 -16.78 9.33
N ALA A 203 22.49 -15.60 9.10
CA ALA A 203 21.56 -15.01 10.04
C ALA A 203 20.25 -15.84 10.09
N PRO A 204 19.73 -16.14 11.28
CA PRO A 204 18.48 -16.92 11.38
C PRO A 204 17.28 -16.20 10.81
N PHE A 205 17.17 -14.87 11.07
CA PHE A 205 15.96 -14.09 10.78
C PHE A 205 16.25 -12.62 10.46
N ALA A 206 15.32 -11.97 9.75
CA ALA A 206 15.24 -10.53 9.65
C ALA A 206 13.80 -10.01 9.50
N PHE A 207 13.46 -8.96 10.25
CA PHE A 207 12.25 -8.17 10.05
C PHE A 207 12.41 -7.22 8.85
N ASN A 208 11.29 -6.86 8.22
CA ASN A 208 11.23 -5.83 7.19
C ASN A 208 10.73 -4.50 7.79
N TYR A 209 11.62 -3.81 8.53
CA TYR A 209 11.32 -2.54 9.21
C TYR A 209 11.96 -1.31 8.55
N GLN A 210 12.66 -1.49 7.45
CA GLN A 210 13.42 -0.43 6.78
C GLN A 210 12.52 0.62 6.14
N LEU A 211 13.06 1.81 5.94
CA LEU A 211 12.44 2.97 5.31
C LEU A 211 11.07 3.27 5.96
N TYR A 212 9.98 3.10 5.21
CA TYR A 212 8.62 3.34 5.70
C TYR A 212 8.00 2.12 6.39
N GLY A 213 8.75 1.05 6.58
CA GLY A 213 8.26 -0.23 7.11
C GLY A 213 8.27 -0.39 8.63
N ALA A 214 8.71 0.63 9.39
CA ALA A 214 8.80 0.54 10.86
C ALA A 214 7.46 0.20 11.52
N TYR A 215 6.35 0.65 10.96
CA TYR A 215 5.00 0.34 11.45
C TYR A 215 4.68 -1.16 11.49
N ARG A 216 5.40 -2.01 10.75
CA ARG A 216 5.23 -3.47 10.82
C ARG A 216 5.55 -4.04 12.20
N TRP A 217 6.24 -3.28 13.06
CA TRP A 217 6.38 -3.63 14.46
C TRP A 217 5.04 -3.72 15.19
N PHE A 218 4.01 -3.03 14.71
CA PHE A 218 2.66 -3.14 15.27
C PHE A 218 2.10 -4.57 15.19
N ASN A 219 2.57 -5.40 14.25
CA ASN A 219 2.22 -6.82 14.26
C ASN A 219 2.55 -7.43 15.62
N THR A 220 3.78 -7.21 16.11
CA THR A 220 4.23 -7.71 17.41
C THR A 220 3.44 -7.09 18.57
N LEU A 221 3.18 -5.79 18.54
CA LEU A 221 2.39 -5.11 19.57
C LEU A 221 0.97 -5.71 19.68
N PHE A 222 0.29 -5.84 18.54
CA PHE A 222 -1.08 -6.37 18.52
C PHE A 222 -1.12 -7.89 18.80
N GLN A 223 -0.09 -8.65 18.46
CA GLN A 223 0.05 -10.04 18.87
C GLN A 223 0.13 -10.19 20.40
N ALA A 224 0.76 -9.22 21.08
CA ALA A 224 0.80 -9.17 22.55
C ALA A 224 -0.51 -8.65 23.19
N GLY A 225 -1.49 -8.23 22.40
CA GLY A 225 -2.75 -7.64 22.89
C GLY A 225 -2.64 -6.14 23.20
N GLY A 226 -1.57 -5.47 22.77
CA GLY A 226 -1.42 -4.02 22.92
C GLY A 226 -2.06 -3.24 21.77
N THR A 227 -2.23 -1.92 21.98
CA THR A 227 -2.69 -0.96 20.97
C THR A 227 -1.81 0.30 21.02
N VAL A 228 -1.83 1.08 19.96
CA VAL A 228 -1.06 2.33 19.86
C VAL A 228 -1.86 3.51 20.39
N LEU A 229 -3.14 3.57 19.97
CA LEU A 229 -4.07 4.63 20.31
C LEU A 229 -5.37 4.03 20.88
N ASP A 230 -6.10 4.82 21.62
CA ASP A 230 -7.45 4.50 22.07
C ASP A 230 -8.46 4.49 20.91
N ASP A 231 -9.70 4.08 21.17
CA ASP A 231 -10.75 4.03 20.16
C ASP A 231 -11.08 5.40 19.56
N SER A 232 -10.84 6.49 20.27
CA SER A 232 -11.01 7.85 19.77
C SER A 232 -9.88 8.32 18.84
N GLN A 233 -8.78 7.58 18.76
CA GLN A 233 -7.54 7.91 18.04
C GLN A 233 -6.88 9.22 18.53
N LYS A 234 -7.09 9.59 19.76
CA LYS A 234 -6.60 10.84 20.36
C LYS A 234 -5.63 10.65 21.51
N LYS A 235 -5.60 9.46 22.11
CA LYS A 235 -4.76 9.16 23.28
C LYS A 235 -3.85 7.96 22.99
N VAL A 236 -2.57 8.10 23.31
CA VAL A 236 -1.58 7.02 23.22
C VAL A 236 -1.83 5.99 24.32
N THR A 237 -1.75 4.70 23.97
CA THR A 237 -2.02 3.56 24.86
C THR A 237 -0.81 2.61 24.98
N LEU A 238 0.41 3.10 24.76
CA LEU A 238 1.61 2.26 24.78
C LEU A 238 2.13 1.94 26.19
N ASP A 239 1.72 2.66 27.23
CA ASP A 239 2.16 2.38 28.61
C ASP A 239 1.41 1.18 29.18
N THR A 240 1.73 -0.02 28.71
CA THR A 240 1.12 -1.30 29.08
C THR A 240 2.15 -2.41 29.13
N GLU A 241 1.86 -3.46 29.90
CA GLU A 241 2.68 -4.68 29.92
C GLU A 241 2.77 -5.35 28.55
N ALA A 242 1.70 -5.27 27.72
CA ALA A 242 1.71 -5.80 26.37
C ALA A 242 2.76 -5.08 25.48
N ALA A 243 2.81 -3.77 25.50
CA ALA A 243 3.80 -3.01 24.74
C ALA A 243 5.24 -3.25 25.25
N LYS A 244 5.43 -3.32 26.57
CA LYS A 244 6.71 -3.67 27.18
C LYS A 244 7.17 -5.06 26.72
N LYS A 245 6.31 -6.07 26.83
CA LYS A 245 6.57 -7.45 26.39
C LYS A 245 6.93 -7.49 24.89
N ALA A 246 6.19 -6.76 24.05
CA ALA A 246 6.45 -6.70 22.61
C ALA A 246 7.82 -6.10 22.29
N LEU A 247 8.21 -5.02 22.95
CA LEU A 247 9.53 -4.40 22.81
C LEU A 247 10.65 -5.33 23.28
N GLU A 248 10.53 -5.89 24.47
CA GLU A 248 11.53 -6.80 25.06
C GLU A 248 11.71 -8.05 24.20
N TRP A 249 10.64 -8.65 23.72
CA TRP A 249 10.72 -9.79 22.82
C TRP A 249 11.43 -9.41 21.50
N THR A 250 11.04 -8.29 20.87
CA THR A 250 11.68 -7.84 19.63
C THR A 250 13.18 -7.60 19.85
N GLN A 251 13.56 -6.85 20.89
CA GLN A 251 14.96 -6.57 21.24
C GLN A 251 15.74 -7.87 21.49
N SER A 252 15.11 -8.86 22.13
CA SER A 252 15.75 -10.14 22.44
C SER A 252 16.26 -10.88 21.21
N LEU A 253 15.59 -10.73 20.05
CA LEU A 253 16.05 -11.35 18.81
C LEU A 253 17.36 -10.72 18.31
N TYR A 254 17.53 -9.43 18.48
CA TYR A 254 18.77 -8.72 18.15
C TYR A 254 19.90 -9.05 19.13
N THR A 255 19.63 -8.94 20.43
CA THR A 255 20.65 -9.13 21.48
C THR A 255 21.12 -10.58 21.61
N LYS A 256 20.26 -11.56 21.31
CA LYS A 256 20.64 -12.99 21.23
C LYS A 256 21.31 -13.37 19.89
N GLY A 257 21.46 -12.42 18.95
CA GLY A 257 22.00 -12.66 17.63
C GLY A 257 21.15 -13.64 16.82
N LEU A 258 19.83 -13.56 16.98
CA LEU A 258 18.83 -14.31 16.20
C LEU A 258 18.32 -13.49 15.02
N HIS A 259 18.62 -12.20 14.98
CA HIS A 259 18.30 -11.28 13.88
C HIS A 259 19.57 -10.89 13.12
N ALA A 260 19.43 -10.64 11.81
CA ALA A 260 20.54 -10.19 10.96
C ALA A 260 21.06 -8.81 11.41
N PRO A 261 22.34 -8.66 11.80
CA PRO A 261 22.85 -7.41 12.37
C PRO A 261 22.97 -6.27 11.35
N SER A 262 22.97 -6.59 10.04
CA SER A 262 22.99 -5.61 8.97
C SER A 262 21.62 -4.98 8.68
N VAL A 263 20.54 -5.57 9.19
CA VAL A 263 19.16 -5.15 8.94
C VAL A 263 18.63 -4.45 10.18
N LEU A 264 18.62 -3.11 10.16
CA LEU A 264 18.09 -2.23 11.20
C LEU A 264 17.09 -1.25 10.59
N VAL A 265 16.32 -0.55 11.42
CA VAL A 265 15.21 0.32 10.97
C VAL A 265 15.71 1.43 10.04
N LYS A 266 16.84 2.07 10.35
CA LYS A 266 17.44 3.17 9.56
C LYS A 266 18.45 2.70 8.49
N ARG A 267 18.63 1.39 8.33
CA ARG A 267 19.55 0.86 7.29
C ARG A 267 18.86 0.76 5.95
N PRO A 268 19.54 1.08 4.84
CA PRO A 268 18.95 0.99 3.50
C PRO A 268 18.93 -0.44 2.94
N THR A 269 19.34 -1.45 3.71
CA THR A 269 19.44 -2.83 3.26
C THR A 269 18.19 -3.60 3.61
N TYR A 270 17.49 -4.11 2.60
CA TYR A 270 16.26 -4.87 2.77
C TYR A 270 16.53 -6.37 2.92
N PRO A 271 15.79 -7.09 3.77
CA PRO A 271 15.98 -8.53 3.97
C PRO A 271 15.68 -9.35 2.71
N ASP A 272 14.74 -8.92 1.87
CA ASP A 272 14.40 -9.57 0.60
C ASP A 272 15.51 -9.46 -0.46
N GLU A 273 16.39 -8.46 -0.38
CA GLU A 273 17.60 -8.37 -1.23
C GLU A 273 18.68 -9.37 -0.76
N ILE A 274 18.74 -9.67 0.55
CA ILE A 274 19.75 -10.57 1.12
C ILE A 274 19.29 -12.04 1.04
N PHE A 275 18.02 -12.32 1.23
CA PHE A 275 17.49 -13.68 1.30
C PHE A 275 17.85 -14.55 0.08
N PRO A 276 17.77 -14.08 -1.19
CA PRO A 276 18.18 -14.84 -2.36
C PRO A 276 19.67 -15.21 -2.40
N THR A 277 20.50 -14.55 -1.59
CA THR A 277 21.93 -14.88 -1.43
C THR A 277 22.20 -15.95 -0.40
N GLN A 278 21.17 -16.50 0.25
CA GLN A 278 21.22 -17.52 1.31
C GLN A 278 21.95 -17.09 2.59
N LYS A 279 22.13 -15.78 2.81
CA LYS A 279 22.76 -15.24 4.04
C LYS A 279 21.79 -15.01 5.18
N ILE A 280 20.49 -15.19 4.93
CA ILE A 280 19.43 -15.17 5.94
C ILE A 280 18.57 -16.41 5.73
N SER A 281 18.19 -17.10 6.82
CA SER A 281 17.40 -18.33 6.76
C SER A 281 15.92 -18.10 6.63
N MET A 282 15.42 -17.03 7.24
CA MET A 282 14.00 -16.66 7.25
C MET A 282 13.85 -15.13 7.33
N ILE A 283 12.87 -14.59 6.63
CA ILE A 283 12.55 -13.15 6.63
C ILE A 283 11.05 -12.93 6.83
N GLN A 284 10.67 -11.81 7.40
CA GLN A 284 9.33 -11.26 7.25
C GLN A 284 9.23 -10.56 5.89
N ALA A 285 8.25 -10.94 5.08
CA ALA A 285 8.08 -10.39 3.74
C ALA A 285 6.60 -10.30 3.35
N GLY A 286 6.26 -9.32 2.52
CA GLY A 286 4.92 -9.18 1.96
C GLY A 286 4.70 -10.05 0.71
N ASP A 287 3.45 -10.36 0.42
CA ASP A 287 3.04 -11.11 -0.78
C ASP A 287 3.49 -10.45 -2.09
N PHE A 288 3.54 -9.12 -2.12
CA PHE A 288 4.04 -8.35 -3.28
C PHE A 288 5.50 -8.66 -3.65
N LEU A 289 6.28 -9.23 -2.72
CA LEU A 289 7.68 -9.63 -2.97
C LEU A 289 7.81 -11.03 -3.60
N VAL A 290 6.73 -11.82 -3.63
CA VAL A 290 6.76 -13.20 -4.15
C VAL A 290 7.32 -13.28 -5.58
N PRO A 291 6.89 -12.45 -6.56
CA PRO A 291 7.44 -12.52 -7.92
C PRO A 291 8.93 -12.19 -8.00
N SER A 292 9.39 -11.17 -7.27
CA SER A 292 10.80 -10.77 -7.27
C SER A 292 11.68 -11.78 -6.54
N LEU A 293 11.22 -12.35 -5.43
CA LEU A 293 11.91 -13.43 -4.74
C LEU A 293 12.01 -14.68 -5.60
N ASP A 294 10.92 -15.07 -6.28
CA ASP A 294 10.90 -16.23 -7.16
C ASP A 294 11.90 -16.08 -8.32
N ALA A 295 11.90 -14.90 -8.94
CA ALA A 295 12.86 -14.58 -10.01
C ALA A 295 14.32 -14.54 -9.51
N ALA A 296 14.59 -13.92 -8.36
CA ALA A 296 15.94 -13.80 -7.81
C ALA A 296 16.50 -15.13 -7.29
N ILE A 297 15.64 -15.97 -6.69
CA ILE A 297 16.02 -17.29 -6.19
C ILE A 297 16.15 -18.28 -7.34
N GLY A 298 15.18 -18.31 -8.27
CA GLY A 298 15.17 -19.25 -9.38
C GLY A 298 15.33 -20.69 -8.92
N LYS A 299 16.39 -21.35 -9.40
CA LYS A 299 16.74 -22.76 -9.03
C LYS A 299 17.81 -22.87 -7.95
N LYS A 300 18.22 -21.78 -7.29
CA LYS A 300 19.33 -21.81 -6.32
C LYS A 300 19.00 -22.63 -5.07
N PHE A 301 17.76 -22.53 -4.58
CA PHE A 301 17.25 -23.30 -3.43
C PHE A 301 15.73 -23.31 -3.41
N GLU A 302 15.15 -24.26 -2.70
CA GLU A 302 13.72 -24.29 -2.42
C GLU A 302 13.37 -23.40 -1.24
N TRP A 303 12.26 -22.69 -1.36
CA TRP A 303 11.74 -21.79 -0.34
C TRP A 303 10.23 -22.00 -0.12
N GLY A 304 9.75 -21.53 1.00
CA GLY A 304 8.36 -21.62 1.37
C GLY A 304 7.90 -20.42 2.18
N VAL A 305 6.62 -20.38 2.47
CA VAL A 305 5.98 -19.34 3.30
C VAL A 305 5.22 -20.01 4.43
N THR A 306 5.23 -19.40 5.61
CA THR A 306 4.41 -19.79 6.76
C THR A 306 3.91 -18.55 7.49
N TYR A 307 3.02 -18.76 8.45
CA TYR A 307 2.33 -17.70 9.18
C TYR A 307 3.27 -16.91 10.08
N LEU A 308 2.92 -15.62 10.31
CA LEU A 308 3.55 -14.82 11.37
C LEU A 308 3.37 -15.52 12.73
N PRO A 309 4.32 -15.34 13.67
CA PRO A 309 4.16 -15.90 14.99
C PRO A 309 3.03 -15.21 15.75
N ARG A 310 2.57 -15.83 16.82
CA ARG A 310 1.53 -15.30 17.69
C ARG A 310 1.97 -15.30 19.15
N ASP A 311 1.33 -14.46 19.93
CA ASP A 311 1.38 -14.51 21.39
C ASP A 311 -0.06 -14.70 21.91
N THR A 312 -0.72 -13.68 22.43
CA THR A 312 -2.12 -13.74 22.86
C THR A 312 -3.09 -13.76 21.67
N ALA A 313 -2.67 -13.21 20.53
CA ALA A 313 -3.47 -13.15 19.31
C ALA A 313 -2.60 -13.37 18.05
N ASN A 314 -3.25 -13.71 16.93
CA ASN A 314 -2.66 -13.53 15.62
C ASN A 314 -2.90 -12.07 15.18
N ALA A 315 -1.90 -11.43 14.59
CA ALA A 315 -2.04 -10.11 14.00
C ALA A 315 -1.08 -9.91 12.84
N THR A 316 -1.53 -9.16 11.84
CA THR A 316 -0.72 -8.72 10.70
C THR A 316 -0.97 -7.25 10.40
N ASP A 317 -0.06 -6.63 9.64
CA ASP A 317 -0.10 -5.24 9.23
C ASP A 317 -1.12 -4.96 8.11
N LEU A 318 -1.49 -3.68 7.99
CA LEU A 318 -2.14 -3.12 6.83
C LEU A 318 -1.06 -2.73 5.82
N GLY A 319 -0.93 -3.50 4.76
CA GLY A 319 -0.20 -3.11 3.58
C GLY A 319 -1.13 -2.71 2.44
N GLY A 320 -0.54 -2.45 1.26
CA GLY A 320 -1.30 -2.11 0.07
C GLY A 320 -1.45 -0.62 -0.18
N ASN A 321 -2.13 -0.31 -1.27
CA ASN A 321 -2.10 1.02 -1.85
C ASN A 321 -3.45 1.45 -2.41
N ALA A 322 -3.67 2.75 -2.36
CA ALA A 322 -4.72 3.45 -3.07
C ALA A 322 -4.19 4.09 -4.36
N VAL A 323 -5.10 4.43 -5.26
CA VAL A 323 -4.86 5.39 -6.32
C VAL A 323 -5.72 6.62 -6.03
N VAL A 324 -5.07 7.76 -5.87
CA VAL A 324 -5.72 9.03 -5.53
C VAL A 324 -5.66 10.01 -6.70
N VAL A 325 -6.61 10.94 -6.75
CA VAL A 325 -6.68 12.00 -7.76
C VAL A 325 -6.21 13.31 -7.13
N THR A 326 -5.32 14.03 -7.80
CA THR A 326 -4.79 15.29 -7.33
C THR A 326 -5.81 16.43 -7.53
N ASP A 327 -6.00 17.29 -6.54
CA ASP A 327 -6.93 18.42 -6.65
C ASP A 327 -6.54 19.40 -7.77
N GLY A 328 -5.25 19.58 -8.02
CA GLY A 328 -4.73 20.41 -9.10
C GLY A 328 -4.90 19.84 -10.52
N SER A 329 -5.40 18.62 -10.70
CA SER A 329 -5.62 18.01 -12.02
C SER A 329 -6.60 18.85 -12.85
N LYS A 330 -6.25 19.07 -14.12
CA LYS A 330 -7.11 19.74 -15.11
C LYS A 330 -8.08 18.77 -15.79
N ASN A 331 -7.89 17.45 -15.61
CA ASN A 331 -8.65 16.38 -16.22
C ASN A 331 -9.23 15.45 -15.14
N LYS A 332 -9.85 16.01 -14.09
CA LYS A 332 -10.37 15.26 -12.92
C LYS A 332 -11.34 14.15 -13.33
N GLU A 333 -12.21 14.43 -14.33
CA GLU A 333 -13.15 13.42 -14.85
C GLU A 333 -12.41 12.20 -15.42
N VAL A 334 -11.42 12.41 -16.30
CA VAL A 334 -10.62 11.32 -16.89
C VAL A 334 -9.86 10.57 -15.81
N ALA A 335 -9.29 11.30 -14.85
CA ALA A 335 -8.55 10.72 -13.73
C ALA A 335 -9.45 9.84 -12.84
N ALA A 336 -10.63 10.35 -12.45
CA ALA A 336 -11.61 9.61 -11.65
C ALA A 336 -12.12 8.37 -12.40
N GLU A 337 -12.45 8.48 -13.68
CA GLU A 337 -12.90 7.35 -14.49
C GLU A 337 -11.80 6.30 -14.68
N PHE A 338 -10.54 6.71 -14.82
CA PHE A 338 -9.42 5.76 -14.84
C PHE A 338 -9.23 5.08 -13.49
N ALA A 339 -9.29 5.82 -12.38
CA ALA A 339 -9.22 5.25 -11.04
C ALA A 339 -10.32 4.20 -10.81
N LYS A 340 -11.58 4.50 -11.20
CA LYS A 340 -12.70 3.55 -11.17
C LYS A 340 -12.45 2.33 -12.05
N PHE A 341 -11.89 2.54 -13.26
CA PHE A 341 -11.58 1.46 -14.20
C PHE A 341 -10.55 0.48 -13.62
N LEU A 342 -9.51 0.98 -12.96
CA LEU A 342 -8.49 0.13 -12.31
C LEU A 342 -9.12 -0.87 -11.33
N VAL A 343 -10.15 -0.47 -10.61
CA VAL A 343 -10.77 -1.26 -9.53
C VAL A 343 -12.08 -1.95 -9.91
N THR A 344 -12.41 -2.01 -11.21
CA THR A 344 -13.48 -2.93 -11.65
C THR A 344 -13.11 -4.37 -11.27
N LYS A 345 -14.10 -5.24 -11.04
CA LYS A 345 -13.87 -6.64 -10.64
C LYS A 345 -12.82 -7.32 -11.53
N ALA A 346 -13.00 -7.27 -12.83
CA ALA A 346 -12.12 -7.94 -13.81
C ALA A 346 -10.70 -7.35 -13.81
N ASN A 347 -10.57 -6.04 -13.71
CA ASN A 347 -9.27 -5.37 -13.74
C ASN A 347 -8.48 -5.58 -12.43
N MET A 348 -9.15 -5.48 -11.27
CA MET A 348 -8.53 -5.80 -9.99
C MET A 348 -8.10 -7.26 -9.92
N GLN A 349 -8.97 -8.20 -10.35
CA GLN A 349 -8.61 -9.60 -10.44
C GLN A 349 -7.36 -9.80 -11.31
N SER A 350 -7.37 -9.26 -12.55
CA SER A 350 -6.23 -9.39 -13.46
C SER A 350 -4.94 -8.78 -12.91
N PHE A 351 -5.03 -7.64 -12.20
CA PHE A 351 -3.88 -7.02 -11.54
C PHE A 351 -3.34 -7.90 -10.42
N CYS A 352 -4.20 -8.35 -9.50
CA CYS A 352 -3.79 -9.19 -8.37
C CYS A 352 -3.17 -10.52 -8.84
N GLU A 353 -3.78 -11.17 -9.83
CA GLU A 353 -3.25 -12.42 -10.41
C GLU A 353 -1.85 -12.25 -11.01
N ALA A 354 -1.59 -11.10 -11.64
CA ALA A 354 -0.28 -10.81 -12.26
C ALA A 354 0.80 -10.42 -11.24
N THR A 355 0.42 -9.85 -10.09
CA THR A 355 1.34 -9.17 -9.16
C THR A 355 1.41 -9.80 -7.77
N THR A 356 0.61 -10.84 -7.51
CA THR A 356 0.50 -11.57 -6.23
C THR A 356 -0.04 -10.77 -5.04
N VAL A 357 -0.47 -9.53 -5.24
CA VAL A 357 -1.15 -8.75 -4.20
C VAL A 357 -2.61 -9.20 -4.02
N LEU A 358 -3.22 -8.84 -2.90
CA LEU A 358 -4.56 -9.29 -2.54
C LEU A 358 -5.64 -8.28 -2.98
N PRO A 359 -6.80 -8.76 -3.48
CA PRO A 359 -7.88 -7.87 -3.85
C PRO A 359 -8.53 -7.21 -2.62
N VAL A 360 -9.07 -6.02 -2.82
CA VAL A 360 -9.77 -5.24 -1.78
C VAL A 360 -11.28 -5.16 -2.01
N ARG A 361 -11.78 -5.81 -3.07
CA ARG A 361 -13.21 -5.93 -3.34
C ARG A 361 -13.80 -7.10 -2.58
N THR A 362 -14.97 -6.86 -1.98
CA THR A 362 -15.71 -7.90 -1.21
C THR A 362 -16.17 -9.07 -2.09
N ASP A 363 -16.45 -8.82 -3.38
CA ASP A 363 -16.87 -9.85 -4.33
C ASP A 363 -15.71 -10.65 -4.96
N LEU A 364 -14.48 -10.41 -4.50
CA LEU A 364 -13.28 -11.17 -4.88
C LEU A 364 -12.65 -11.92 -3.69
N VAL A 365 -13.18 -11.79 -2.46
CA VAL A 365 -12.58 -12.39 -1.26
C VAL A 365 -12.48 -13.91 -1.34
N ASP A 366 -13.53 -14.56 -1.85
CA ASP A 366 -13.60 -16.02 -2.02
C ASP A 366 -13.27 -16.48 -3.45
N ALA A 367 -12.83 -15.56 -4.31
CA ALA A 367 -12.48 -15.89 -5.68
C ALA A 367 -11.21 -16.74 -5.72
N LYS A 368 -11.23 -17.82 -6.51
CA LYS A 368 -10.02 -18.58 -6.81
C LYS A 368 -9.21 -17.81 -7.85
N LEU A 369 -8.26 -17.02 -7.38
CA LEU A 369 -7.35 -16.27 -8.22
C LEU A 369 -6.27 -17.17 -8.81
N SER A 370 -5.96 -16.95 -10.09
CA SER A 370 -4.91 -17.69 -10.81
C SER A 370 -3.61 -16.89 -10.81
N TYR A 371 -2.94 -16.86 -9.66
CA TYR A 371 -1.69 -16.12 -9.50
C TYR A 371 -0.59 -16.60 -10.45
N ALA A 372 0.07 -15.67 -11.11
CA ALA A 372 1.10 -15.96 -12.12
C ALA A 372 2.41 -16.50 -11.52
N SER A 373 2.73 -16.11 -10.26
CA SER A 373 3.92 -16.57 -9.55
C SER A 373 3.52 -17.28 -8.27
N ARG A 374 4.10 -18.44 -8.02
CA ARG A 374 3.99 -19.22 -6.78
C ARG A 374 2.56 -19.28 -6.22
N PRO A 375 1.55 -19.71 -7.00
CA PRO A 375 0.18 -19.83 -6.52
C PRO A 375 0.04 -20.76 -5.30
N ASP A 376 1.02 -21.66 -5.09
CA ASP A 376 1.13 -22.56 -3.94
C ASP A 376 1.34 -21.81 -2.60
N LEU A 377 1.91 -20.62 -2.61
CA LEU A 377 2.25 -19.85 -1.41
C LEU A 377 1.17 -18.83 -1.01
N LEU A 378 0.39 -18.35 -1.96
CA LEU A 378 -0.56 -17.25 -1.75
C LEU A 378 -1.68 -17.55 -0.73
N PRO A 379 -2.17 -18.80 -0.58
CA PRO A 379 -3.16 -19.11 0.44
C PRO A 379 -2.71 -18.77 1.88
N VAL A 380 -1.40 -18.83 2.17
CA VAL A 380 -0.87 -18.42 3.49
C VAL A 380 -1.08 -16.93 3.71
N PHE A 381 -0.74 -16.09 2.73
CA PHE A 381 -0.95 -14.64 2.81
C PHE A 381 -2.44 -14.29 2.88
N GLN A 382 -3.29 -14.90 2.06
CA GLN A 382 -4.74 -14.69 2.09
C GLN A 382 -5.32 -15.01 3.49
N LYS A 383 -4.91 -16.13 4.08
CA LYS A 383 -5.36 -16.50 5.42
C LYS A 383 -4.75 -15.59 6.48
N GLN A 384 -3.48 -15.20 6.37
CA GLN A 384 -2.82 -14.25 7.27
C GLN A 384 -3.53 -12.89 7.27
N ALA A 385 -3.94 -12.38 6.11
CA ALA A 385 -4.64 -11.10 5.98
C ALA A 385 -5.94 -11.05 6.80
N THR A 386 -6.59 -12.20 7.06
CA THR A 386 -7.80 -12.25 7.92
C THR A 386 -7.52 -11.90 9.38
N THR A 387 -6.27 -11.83 9.80
CA THR A 387 -5.86 -11.50 11.17
C THR A 387 -5.52 -10.03 11.37
N MET A 388 -5.78 -9.18 10.37
CA MET A 388 -5.54 -7.74 10.45
C MET A 388 -6.49 -7.09 11.45
N PRO A 389 -6.01 -6.51 12.57
CA PRO A 389 -6.89 -5.94 13.58
C PRO A 389 -7.54 -4.64 13.09
N ALA A 390 -8.84 -4.48 13.30
CA ALA A 390 -9.56 -3.24 12.92
C ALA A 390 -8.97 -1.98 13.59
N ALA A 391 -8.52 -2.09 14.83
CA ALA A 391 -7.86 -1.00 15.55
C ALA A 391 -6.52 -0.61 14.91
N LEU A 392 -5.75 -1.59 14.39
CA LEU A 392 -4.53 -1.33 13.64
C LEU A 392 -4.84 -0.57 12.35
N VAL A 393 -5.83 -1.02 11.58
CA VAL A 393 -6.26 -0.33 10.34
C VAL A 393 -6.66 1.11 10.66
N LYS A 394 -7.50 1.31 11.68
CA LYS A 394 -7.95 2.63 12.08
C LYS A 394 -6.80 3.56 12.46
N THR A 395 -5.84 3.09 13.27
CA THR A 395 -4.66 3.87 13.65
C THR A 395 -3.76 4.17 12.45
N SER A 396 -3.59 3.19 11.56
CA SER A 396 -2.68 3.33 10.40
C SER A 396 -3.20 4.25 9.30
N THR A 397 -4.46 4.67 9.36
CA THR A 397 -5.10 5.48 8.31
C THR A 397 -5.50 6.89 8.74
N ILE A 398 -5.09 7.34 9.95
CA ILE A 398 -5.29 8.73 10.39
C ILE A 398 -4.23 9.66 9.79
N ALA A 399 -4.55 10.96 9.70
CA ALA A 399 -3.64 11.97 9.15
C ALA A 399 -2.28 12.05 9.89
N ALA A 400 -2.27 11.80 11.20
CA ALA A 400 -1.05 11.81 12.02
C ALA A 400 -0.15 10.56 11.83
N PHE A 401 -0.60 9.53 11.09
CA PHE A 401 0.15 8.26 11.00
C PHE A 401 1.56 8.38 10.42
N PRO A 402 1.85 9.21 9.41
CA PRO A 402 3.22 9.42 8.97
C PRO A 402 4.16 9.88 10.10
N GLY A 403 3.68 10.77 10.99
CA GLY A 403 4.40 11.18 12.19
C GLY A 403 4.56 10.05 13.22
N ILE A 404 3.55 9.20 13.38
CA ILE A 404 3.61 8.01 14.25
C ILE A 404 4.66 7.02 13.72
N ASN A 405 4.66 6.75 12.42
CA ASN A 405 5.65 5.88 11.81
C ASN A 405 7.07 6.45 11.93
N GLN A 406 7.23 7.77 11.77
CA GLN A 406 8.52 8.44 11.98
C GLN A 406 8.99 8.31 13.44
N ALA A 407 8.07 8.42 14.42
CA ALA A 407 8.39 8.19 15.83
C ALA A 407 8.94 6.78 16.07
N LEU A 408 8.37 5.74 15.39
CA LEU A 408 8.93 4.38 15.44
C LEU A 408 10.32 4.32 14.83
N VAL A 409 10.55 4.91 13.66
CA VAL A 409 11.87 4.97 13.01
C VAL A 409 12.92 5.59 13.94
N ASP A 410 12.58 6.69 14.61
CA ASP A 410 13.53 7.45 15.43
C ASP A 410 13.85 6.78 16.76
N ASN A 411 12.91 6.08 17.37
CA ASN A 411 13.09 5.52 18.70
C ASN A 411 13.49 4.04 18.68
N MET A 412 13.10 3.26 17.67
CA MET A 412 13.35 1.81 17.67
C MET A 412 14.73 1.42 17.16
N ASP A 413 15.33 2.16 16.23
CA ASP A 413 16.63 1.79 15.67
C ASP A 413 17.72 1.70 16.74
N GLN A 414 17.80 2.71 17.62
CA GLN A 414 18.75 2.73 18.74
C GLN A 414 18.38 1.68 19.80
N PHE A 415 17.09 1.53 20.11
CA PHE A 415 16.63 0.55 21.09
C PHE A 415 16.99 -0.88 20.70
N LEU A 416 16.68 -1.28 19.47
CA LEU A 416 16.89 -2.64 19.00
C LEU A 416 18.39 -3.01 18.95
N SER A 417 19.26 -2.04 18.69
CA SER A 417 20.71 -2.26 18.61
C SER A 417 21.44 -2.11 19.95
N ASN A 418 20.81 -1.55 20.98
CA ASN A 418 21.42 -1.32 22.29
C ASN A 418 20.86 -2.27 23.37
N PRO A 419 21.61 -3.29 23.80
CA PRO A 419 21.17 -4.23 24.84
C PRO A 419 20.86 -3.59 26.20
N SER A 420 21.41 -2.40 26.46
CA SER A 420 21.23 -1.68 27.74
C SER A 420 20.02 -0.75 27.73
N ALA A 421 19.36 -0.55 26.57
CA ALA A 421 18.17 0.29 26.49
C ALA A 421 16.97 -0.43 27.11
N SER A 422 16.19 0.26 27.96
CA SER A 422 15.02 -0.31 28.61
C SER A 422 13.75 -0.10 27.75
N ALA A 423 12.86 -1.07 27.73
CA ALA A 423 11.57 -0.95 27.08
C ALA A 423 10.76 0.23 27.66
N ALA A 424 10.82 0.47 28.98
CA ALA A 424 10.13 1.57 29.62
C ALA A 424 10.58 2.94 29.08
N SER A 425 11.89 3.15 28.90
CA SER A 425 12.38 4.41 28.34
C SER A 425 11.93 4.63 26.89
N VAL A 426 11.86 3.57 26.09
CA VAL A 426 11.39 3.65 24.71
C VAL A 426 9.87 3.89 24.64
N ILE A 427 9.09 3.27 25.50
CA ILE A 427 7.64 3.52 25.62
C ILE A 427 7.42 5.01 25.92
N GLN A 428 8.14 5.58 26.88
CA GLN A 428 8.02 6.99 27.20
C GLN A 428 8.37 7.90 26.01
N ALA A 429 9.46 7.60 25.31
CA ALA A 429 9.92 8.36 24.15
C ALA A 429 8.93 8.25 22.97
N LEU A 430 8.45 7.03 22.68
CA LEU A 430 7.42 6.79 21.66
C LEU A 430 6.12 7.52 21.99
N THR A 431 5.64 7.41 23.24
CA THR A 431 4.43 8.10 23.71
C THR A 431 4.54 9.60 23.46
N SER A 432 5.62 10.24 23.92
CA SER A 432 5.86 11.67 23.71
C SER A 432 5.91 12.07 22.24
N SER A 433 6.61 11.27 21.42
CA SER A 433 6.72 11.54 19.97
C SER A 433 5.39 11.39 19.23
N ILE A 434 4.61 10.38 19.58
CA ILE A 434 3.28 10.13 19.00
C ILE A 434 2.28 11.21 19.44
N GLU A 435 2.28 11.60 20.73
CA GLU A 435 1.45 12.72 21.21
C GLU A 435 1.74 14.03 20.46
N LYS A 436 3.01 14.26 20.12
CA LYS A 436 3.40 15.40 19.29
C LYS A 436 2.86 15.28 17.87
N ALA A 437 2.93 14.09 17.27
CA ALA A 437 2.39 13.84 15.92
C ALA A 437 0.86 14.00 15.86
N LEU A 438 0.15 13.64 16.94
CA LEU A 438 -1.31 13.81 17.03
C LEU A 438 -1.76 15.29 17.11
N LYS A 439 -0.85 16.22 17.43
CA LYS A 439 -1.14 17.67 17.56
C LYS A 439 -0.68 18.47 16.33
N ALA A 440 0.11 17.88 15.45
CA ALA A 440 0.64 18.51 14.25
C ALA A 440 -0.38 18.49 13.10
#